data_e7bace0aab13275a8c87a2248b39c011
#
_entry.id   e7bace0aab13275a8c87a2248b39c011
#
_cell.length_a   1.000
_cell.length_b   1.000
_cell.length_c   1.000
_cell.angle_alpha   90.00
_cell.angle_beta   90.00
_cell.angle_gamma   90.00
#
_symmetry.space_group_name_H-M   'P 1'
#
loop_
_entity.id
_entity.type
_entity.pdbx_description
1 polymer ?
#
loop_
_entity_poly.entity_id
_entity_poly.type
_entity_poly.pdbx_seq_one_letter_code
_entity_poly.pdbx_strand_id
1 'polypeptide(L)'
;SFENPLDASFPAVLMPQSRGENFIHQGTKKLQGIHIVANFYECQGNPKLMHDEPTLRQLCLDVIRIAGLTTVGELFHPFEGGGVTGCLVLSESHLAVHTWPELGSVTLDIYACNYTRDNSDRTRQAMAELKAQFQPKHAVIHEVPRDQQFLYEHMNADYGFFASSNRLIENFQTPYQHLEVHQTPQFGKLLRLDSYFMTSEKEEFVYHETMVHPALCAQEAPRHVLIIGGGDGGAAEEVLKHPTVETVTLIELDEAVID
;
A
#
# COMPACT_ATOMS: atom_id res chain seq x y z
N SER A 1 14.12 46.44 11.69
CA SER A 1 13.50 45.34 12.44
C SER A 1 12.31 44.82 11.63
N PHE A 2 12.50 43.70 10.94
CA PHE A 2 11.44 42.99 10.24
C PHE A 2 10.87 41.96 11.23
N GLU A 3 9.61 42.15 11.61
CA GLU A 3 8.87 41.18 12.41
C GLU A 3 8.50 39.96 11.55
N ASN A 4 8.71 38.79 12.11
CA ASN A 4 8.50 37.47 11.49
C ASN A 4 7.01 37.08 11.66
N PRO A 5 6.21 36.87 10.57
CA PRO A 5 4.77 36.60 10.69
C PRO A 5 4.42 35.10 10.76
N LEU A 6 5.21 34.28 11.46
CA LEU A 6 4.97 32.83 11.60
C LEU A 6 4.72 32.41 13.05
N ASP A 7 3.86 33.15 13.77
CA ASP A 7 3.37 32.69 15.07
C ASP A 7 1.83 32.60 15.04
N ALA A 8 1.32 31.73 14.17
CA ALA A 8 -0.05 31.27 14.19
C ALA A 8 -0.07 29.85 14.77
N SER A 9 -0.22 29.76 16.09
CA SER A 9 -0.56 28.52 16.78
C SER A 9 -1.91 28.01 16.24
N PHE A 10 -1.87 27.00 15.37
CA PHE A 10 -3.06 26.25 15.01
C PHE A 10 -3.56 25.50 16.24
N PRO A 11 -4.84 25.62 16.62
CA PRO A 11 -5.38 24.81 17.68
C PRO A 11 -5.27 23.33 17.26
N ALA A 12 -4.74 22.51 18.16
CA ALA A 12 -4.75 21.06 17.98
C ALA A 12 -6.21 20.62 17.79
N VAL A 13 -6.55 20.24 16.56
CA VAL A 13 -7.81 19.57 16.28
C VAL A 13 -7.68 18.18 16.88
N LEU A 14 -8.23 18.00 18.08
CA LEU A 14 -8.50 16.69 18.63
C LEU A 14 -9.42 15.97 17.65
N MET A 15 -8.84 15.10 16.82
CA MET A 15 -9.63 14.17 16.04
C MET A 15 -10.45 13.35 17.04
N PRO A 16 -11.78 13.26 16.89
CA PRO A 16 -12.56 12.34 17.70
C PRO A 16 -12.02 10.94 17.45
N GLN A 17 -11.70 10.22 18.51
CA GLN A 17 -11.41 8.78 18.41
C GLN A 17 -12.64 8.15 17.74
N SER A 18 -12.52 7.83 16.47
CA SER A 18 -13.53 7.06 15.76
C SER A 18 -13.59 5.72 16.46
N ARG A 19 -14.65 5.46 17.22
CA ARG A 19 -15.05 4.10 17.53
C ARG A 19 -15.21 3.42 16.18
N GLY A 20 -14.31 2.49 15.88
CA GLY A 20 -14.34 1.72 14.65
C GLY A 20 -15.65 0.92 14.62
N GLU A 21 -16.67 1.46 13.99
CA GLU A 21 -17.79 0.64 13.54
C GLU A 21 -17.27 -0.18 12.37
N ASN A 22 -16.94 -1.44 12.66
CA ASN A 22 -16.59 -2.43 11.65
C ASN A 22 -17.83 -2.73 10.80
N PHE A 23 -18.06 -1.94 9.77
CA PHE A 23 -18.94 -2.33 8.65
C PHE A 23 -18.21 -3.31 7.74
N ILE A 24 -18.00 -4.54 8.22
CA ILE A 24 -17.67 -5.65 7.33
C ILE A 24 -18.99 -6.16 6.77
N HIS A 25 -19.41 -5.59 5.66
CA HIS A 25 -20.43 -6.20 4.83
C HIS A 25 -19.82 -7.45 4.18
N GLN A 26 -20.19 -8.62 4.68
CA GLN A 26 -20.01 -9.89 3.97
C GLN A 26 -20.70 -9.77 2.60
N GLY A 27 -19.91 -9.82 1.53
CA GLY A 27 -20.43 -9.93 0.16
C GLY A 27 -20.41 -8.69 -0.71
N THR A 28 -19.86 -7.54 -0.30
CA THR A 28 -19.65 -6.40 -1.19
C THR A 28 -18.50 -6.68 -2.16
N LYS A 29 -18.81 -6.63 -3.47
CA LYS A 29 -17.80 -6.56 -4.53
C LYS A 29 -16.87 -5.39 -4.21
N LYS A 30 -15.62 -5.66 -3.83
CA LYS A 30 -14.63 -4.59 -3.64
C LYS A 30 -14.46 -3.87 -4.98
N LEU A 31 -14.51 -2.55 -4.97
CA LEU A 31 -14.12 -1.73 -6.11
C LEU A 31 -12.60 -1.87 -6.28
N GLN A 32 -12.22 -2.86 -7.07
CA GLN A 32 -10.82 -3.07 -7.46
C GLN A 32 -10.47 -2.11 -8.59
N GLY A 33 -9.20 -1.77 -8.73
CA GLY A 33 -8.72 -0.94 -9.81
C GLY A 33 -7.27 -0.56 -9.60
N ILE A 34 -6.64 -0.14 -10.67
CA ILE A 34 -5.28 0.35 -10.65
C ILE A 34 -5.26 1.87 -10.79
N HIS A 35 -4.53 2.51 -9.92
CA HIS A 35 -4.27 3.95 -9.97
C HIS A 35 -2.82 4.15 -10.39
N ILE A 36 -2.57 4.77 -11.53
CA ILE A 36 -1.23 5.05 -12.03
C ILE A 36 -0.98 6.54 -11.91
N VAL A 37 0.03 6.91 -11.13
CA VAL A 37 0.51 8.28 -11.02
C VAL A 37 1.89 8.36 -11.65
N ALA A 38 2.14 9.41 -12.44
CA ALA A 38 3.40 9.55 -13.16
C ALA A 38 3.91 10.99 -13.20
N ASN A 39 5.23 11.12 -13.13
CA ASN A 39 5.94 12.34 -13.42
C ASN A 39 6.88 12.08 -14.61
N PHE A 40 6.72 12.88 -15.66
CA PHE A 40 7.57 12.86 -16.84
C PHE A 40 8.46 14.10 -16.83
N TYR A 41 9.74 13.93 -17.10
CA TYR A 41 10.75 14.99 -17.09
C TYR A 41 11.49 15.05 -18.42
N GLU A 42 11.90 16.25 -18.80
CA GLU A 42 12.59 16.53 -20.04
C GLU A 42 11.86 15.91 -21.26
N CYS A 43 10.58 16.23 -21.38
CA CYS A 43 9.71 15.73 -22.45
C CYS A 43 10.20 16.26 -23.81
N GLN A 44 10.43 15.36 -24.77
CA GLN A 44 10.97 15.63 -26.10
C GLN A 44 9.96 15.40 -27.25
N GLY A 45 8.75 15.04 -26.90
CA GLY A 45 7.65 14.83 -27.83
C GLY A 45 7.20 16.13 -28.51
N ASN A 46 6.02 16.11 -29.12
CA ASN A 46 5.48 17.32 -29.78
C ASN A 46 5.37 18.50 -28.79
N PRO A 47 6.09 19.62 -29.02
CA PRO A 47 6.09 20.74 -28.08
C PRO A 47 4.70 21.35 -27.83
N LYS A 48 3.78 21.24 -28.78
CA LYS A 48 2.41 21.73 -28.62
C LYS A 48 1.67 21.04 -27.47
N LEU A 49 2.04 19.82 -27.13
CA LEU A 49 1.43 19.11 -26.00
C LEU A 49 1.65 19.80 -24.65
N MET A 50 2.66 20.66 -24.58
CA MET A 50 3.01 21.36 -23.34
C MET A 50 2.20 22.64 -23.10
N HIS A 51 1.69 23.31 -24.16
CA HIS A 51 1.09 24.64 -24.04
C HIS A 51 -0.17 24.86 -24.88
N ASP A 52 -0.48 23.96 -25.83
CA ASP A 52 -1.65 24.09 -26.71
C ASP A 52 -2.78 23.19 -26.20
N GLU A 53 -3.75 23.78 -25.51
CA GLU A 53 -4.87 23.08 -24.89
C GLU A 53 -5.61 22.15 -25.87
N PRO A 54 -6.01 22.58 -27.10
CA PRO A 54 -6.70 21.70 -28.03
C PRO A 54 -5.89 20.46 -28.43
N THR A 55 -4.57 20.60 -28.59
CA THR A 55 -3.67 19.49 -28.95
C THR A 55 -3.56 18.50 -27.81
N LEU A 56 -3.37 18.97 -26.56
CA LEU A 56 -3.28 18.12 -25.38
C LEU A 56 -4.62 17.40 -25.12
N ARG A 57 -5.71 18.14 -25.19
CA ARG A 57 -7.05 17.63 -25.02
C ARG A 57 -7.34 16.48 -26.02
N GLN A 58 -7.03 16.69 -27.31
CA GLN A 58 -7.23 15.67 -28.33
C GLN A 58 -6.41 14.42 -28.07
N LEU A 59 -5.12 14.59 -27.68
CA LEU A 59 -4.29 13.45 -27.30
C LEU A 59 -4.91 12.64 -26.17
N CYS A 60 -5.36 13.28 -25.09
CA CYS A 60 -5.96 12.60 -23.96
C CYS A 60 -7.24 11.81 -24.36
N LEU A 61 -8.09 12.43 -25.18
CA LEU A 61 -9.29 11.77 -25.70
C LEU A 61 -8.96 10.54 -26.57
N ASP A 62 -7.97 10.67 -27.46
CA ASP A 62 -7.57 9.57 -28.34
C ASP A 62 -6.94 8.41 -27.55
N VAL A 63 -6.08 8.72 -26.58
CA VAL A 63 -5.46 7.71 -25.72
C VAL A 63 -6.51 6.92 -24.93
N ILE A 64 -7.47 7.61 -24.32
CA ILE A 64 -8.57 6.96 -23.59
C ILE A 64 -9.43 6.08 -24.51
N ARG A 65 -9.75 6.58 -25.71
CA ARG A 65 -10.51 5.83 -26.72
C ARG A 65 -9.73 4.59 -27.19
N ILE A 66 -8.42 4.70 -27.48
CA ILE A 66 -7.57 3.59 -27.92
C ILE A 66 -7.47 2.53 -26.82
N ALA A 67 -7.35 2.93 -25.56
CA ALA A 67 -7.32 2.04 -24.42
C ALA A 67 -8.69 1.37 -24.14
N GLY A 68 -9.74 1.75 -24.86
CA GLY A 68 -11.09 1.19 -24.71
C GLY A 68 -11.79 1.62 -23.42
N LEU A 69 -11.41 2.78 -22.88
CA LEU A 69 -12.09 3.46 -21.76
C LEU A 69 -13.09 4.49 -22.33
N THR A 70 -14.06 4.91 -21.52
CA THR A 70 -15.17 5.76 -21.96
C THR A 70 -15.14 7.10 -21.26
N THR A 71 -14.95 8.18 -22.02
CA THR A 71 -15.06 9.56 -21.52
C THR A 71 -16.52 9.96 -21.41
N VAL A 72 -16.92 10.53 -20.26
CA VAL A 72 -18.28 11.05 -19.98
C VAL A 72 -18.29 12.56 -19.72
N GLY A 73 -17.15 13.17 -19.51
CA GLY A 73 -16.99 14.60 -19.32
C GLY A 73 -15.53 15.04 -19.41
N GLU A 74 -15.29 16.31 -19.56
CA GLU A 74 -13.94 16.86 -19.69
C GLU A 74 -13.87 18.32 -19.24
N LEU A 75 -12.68 18.70 -18.75
CA LEU A 75 -12.32 20.09 -18.48
C LEU A 75 -10.84 20.26 -18.76
N PHE A 76 -10.50 21.26 -19.58
CA PHE A 76 -9.14 21.68 -19.83
C PHE A 76 -9.03 23.19 -19.68
N HIS A 77 -7.92 23.66 -19.11
CA HIS A 77 -7.66 25.06 -18.85
C HIS A 77 -6.22 25.41 -19.19
N PRO A 78 -5.99 26.28 -20.17
CA PRO A 78 -4.66 26.82 -20.45
C PRO A 78 -4.34 27.96 -19.49
N PHE A 79 -3.09 28.07 -19.03
CA PHE A 79 -2.63 29.16 -18.16
C PHE A 79 -1.94 30.27 -18.97
N GLU A 80 -2.08 31.52 -18.50
CA GLU A 80 -1.26 32.63 -18.97
C GLU A 80 0.22 32.33 -18.66
N GLY A 81 1.09 32.34 -19.70
CA GLY A 81 2.50 31.98 -19.56
C GLY A 81 2.83 30.56 -20.01
N GLY A 82 1.84 29.80 -20.33
CA GLY A 82 1.99 28.49 -20.96
C GLY A 82 1.78 27.30 -20.02
N GLY A 83 1.36 26.31 -20.10
CA GLY A 83 0.96 25.18 -19.29
C GLY A 83 -0.53 24.95 -19.40
N VAL A 84 -0.92 23.71 -19.29
CA VAL A 84 -2.31 23.29 -19.38
C VAL A 84 -2.61 22.33 -18.24
N THR A 85 -3.74 22.55 -17.57
CA THR A 85 -4.32 21.55 -16.68
C THR A 85 -5.54 20.94 -17.34
N GLY A 86 -5.72 19.63 -17.23
CA GLY A 86 -6.85 18.95 -17.83
C GLY A 86 -7.30 17.75 -17.04
N CYS A 87 -8.60 17.45 -17.16
CA CYS A 87 -9.19 16.26 -16.60
C CYS A 87 -10.23 15.69 -17.56
N LEU A 88 -10.14 14.39 -17.82
CA LEU A 88 -11.22 13.60 -18.41
C LEU A 88 -11.94 12.83 -17.32
N VAL A 89 -13.23 13.02 -17.19
CA VAL A 89 -14.08 12.18 -16.37
C VAL A 89 -14.44 10.93 -17.18
N LEU A 90 -14.10 9.77 -16.66
CA LEU A 90 -14.38 8.49 -17.28
C LEU A 90 -15.59 7.82 -16.60
N SER A 91 -16.30 6.97 -17.32
CA SER A 91 -17.34 6.12 -16.71
C SER A 91 -16.76 5.23 -15.60
N GLU A 92 -15.48 4.91 -15.68
CA GLU A 92 -14.73 4.10 -14.73
C GLU A 92 -13.92 4.92 -13.71
N SER A 93 -13.74 6.22 -13.86
CA SER A 93 -13.16 7.19 -12.94
C SER A 93 -12.57 8.45 -13.64
N HIS A 94 -11.23 8.57 -13.86
CA HIS A 94 -10.64 9.79 -14.44
C HIS A 94 -9.24 9.60 -15.04
N LEU A 95 -8.86 10.58 -15.88
CA LEU A 95 -7.49 10.92 -16.25
C LEU A 95 -7.27 12.39 -15.96
N ALA A 96 -6.24 12.74 -15.20
CA ALA A 96 -5.79 14.11 -15.00
C ALA A 96 -4.39 14.32 -15.58
N VAL A 97 -4.14 15.51 -16.12
CA VAL A 97 -2.86 15.91 -16.72
C VAL A 97 -2.54 17.36 -16.40
N HIS A 98 -1.29 17.62 -16.06
CA HIS A 98 -0.78 18.97 -15.85
C HIS A 98 0.57 19.10 -16.57
N THR A 99 0.72 20.13 -17.37
CA THR A 99 1.97 20.40 -18.11
C THR A 99 2.67 21.63 -17.54
N TRP A 100 4.00 21.56 -17.50
CA TRP A 100 4.90 22.59 -16.96
C TRP A 100 5.96 22.87 -18.02
N PRO A 101 5.65 23.70 -19.04
CA PRO A 101 6.57 23.95 -20.16
C PRO A 101 7.94 24.49 -19.74
N GLU A 102 7.97 25.34 -18.71
CA GLU A 102 9.17 25.93 -18.13
C GLU A 102 10.13 24.90 -17.50
N LEU A 103 9.57 23.75 -17.09
CA LEU A 103 10.34 22.63 -16.52
C LEU A 103 10.50 21.48 -17.52
N GLY A 104 9.86 21.55 -18.68
CA GLY A 104 9.77 20.43 -19.62
C GLY A 104 9.10 19.19 -19.00
N SER A 105 8.20 19.40 -18.05
CA SER A 105 7.66 18.33 -17.21
C SER A 105 6.13 18.18 -17.34
N VAL A 106 5.65 16.96 -17.11
CA VAL A 106 4.22 16.62 -17.10
C VAL A 106 3.92 15.74 -15.89
N THR A 107 2.85 16.03 -15.18
CA THR A 107 2.30 15.14 -14.15
C THR A 107 0.99 14.51 -14.63
N LEU A 108 0.84 13.24 -14.38
CA LEU A 108 -0.27 12.41 -14.87
C LEU A 108 -0.85 11.56 -13.76
N ASP A 109 -2.15 11.42 -13.81
CA ASP A 109 -2.93 10.62 -12.87
C ASP A 109 -4.03 9.89 -13.66
N ILE A 110 -4.00 8.55 -13.68
CA ILE A 110 -5.04 7.73 -14.31
C ILE A 110 -5.55 6.71 -13.31
N TYR A 111 -6.83 6.75 -13.04
CA TYR A 111 -7.52 5.71 -12.30
C TYR A 111 -8.66 5.14 -13.13
N ALA A 112 -8.76 3.81 -13.19
CA ALA A 112 -9.95 3.14 -13.69
C ALA A 112 -10.32 1.98 -12.76
N CYS A 113 -11.55 2.01 -12.25
CA CYS A 113 -12.07 0.96 -11.39
C CYS A 113 -12.49 -0.28 -12.18
N ASN A 114 -12.43 -1.46 -11.55
CA ASN A 114 -12.77 -2.75 -12.12
C ASN A 114 -14.22 -3.16 -11.79
N TYR A 115 -15.17 -2.21 -11.86
CA TYR A 115 -16.55 -2.47 -11.44
C TYR A 115 -17.27 -3.48 -12.33
N THR A 116 -17.22 -3.30 -13.66
CA THR A 116 -17.88 -4.16 -14.62
C THR A 116 -16.93 -5.18 -15.26
N ARG A 117 -15.66 -4.85 -15.34
CA ARG A 117 -14.59 -5.64 -15.96
C ARG A 117 -13.24 -5.23 -15.38
N ASP A 118 -12.20 -6.02 -15.61
CA ASP A 118 -10.83 -5.62 -15.31
C ASP A 118 -10.35 -4.58 -16.33
N ASN A 119 -10.06 -3.38 -15.85
CA ASN A 119 -9.53 -2.26 -16.61
C ASN A 119 -8.03 -2.04 -16.40
N SER A 120 -7.35 -2.88 -15.62
CA SER A 120 -5.95 -2.69 -15.24
C SER A 120 -5.04 -2.57 -16.46
N ASP A 121 -5.16 -3.48 -17.44
CA ASP A 121 -4.34 -3.44 -18.65
C ASP A 121 -4.66 -2.24 -19.55
N ARG A 122 -5.93 -1.80 -19.56
CA ARG A 122 -6.33 -0.59 -20.28
C ARG A 122 -5.72 0.67 -19.68
N THR A 123 -5.68 0.75 -18.35
CA THR A 123 -5.04 1.86 -17.63
C THR A 123 -3.55 1.90 -17.91
N ARG A 124 -2.88 0.73 -17.92
CA ARG A 124 -1.47 0.61 -18.30
C ARG A 124 -1.22 0.99 -19.76
N GLN A 125 -2.08 0.57 -20.67
CA GLN A 125 -2.00 0.93 -22.08
C GLN A 125 -2.15 2.44 -22.29
N ALA A 126 -3.10 3.10 -21.62
CA ALA A 126 -3.26 4.54 -21.67
C ALA A 126 -2.00 5.28 -21.18
N MET A 127 -1.42 4.86 -20.05
CA MET A 127 -0.19 5.44 -19.53
C MET A 127 0.99 5.23 -20.47
N ALA A 128 1.14 4.05 -21.07
CA ALA A 128 2.19 3.74 -22.02
C ALA A 128 2.08 4.60 -23.29
N GLU A 129 0.88 4.83 -23.80
CA GLU A 129 0.64 5.69 -24.95
C GLU A 129 0.98 7.15 -24.65
N LEU A 130 0.54 7.68 -23.50
CA LEU A 130 0.92 9.03 -23.06
C LEU A 130 2.44 9.17 -22.98
N LYS A 131 3.13 8.19 -22.38
CA LYS A 131 4.59 8.19 -22.31
C LYS A 131 5.24 8.22 -23.70
N ALA A 132 4.70 7.48 -24.67
CA ALA A 132 5.20 7.44 -26.04
C ALA A 132 5.03 8.80 -26.75
N GLN A 133 3.94 9.52 -26.47
CA GLN A 133 3.67 10.83 -27.09
C GLN A 133 4.48 11.97 -26.46
N PHE A 134 4.65 11.97 -25.16
CA PHE A 134 5.47 12.98 -24.46
C PHE A 134 6.98 12.73 -24.59
N GLN A 135 7.43 11.51 -24.84
CA GLN A 135 8.84 11.10 -24.99
C GLN A 135 9.74 11.65 -23.88
N PRO A 136 9.45 11.38 -22.59
CA PRO A 136 10.27 11.88 -21.50
C PRO A 136 11.64 11.19 -21.49
N LYS A 137 12.73 11.92 -21.18
CA LYS A 137 14.02 11.29 -20.89
C LYS A 137 14.00 10.51 -19.58
N HIS A 138 13.28 11.03 -18.59
CA HIS A 138 13.08 10.38 -17.31
C HIS A 138 11.59 10.30 -16.99
N ALA A 139 11.14 9.13 -16.57
CA ALA A 139 9.76 8.91 -16.14
C ALA A 139 9.75 8.18 -14.81
N VAL A 140 9.05 8.74 -13.83
CA VAL A 140 8.73 8.07 -12.57
C VAL A 140 7.26 7.67 -12.65
N ILE A 141 6.97 6.38 -12.58
CA ILE A 141 5.62 5.83 -12.71
C ILE A 141 5.37 4.90 -11.53
N HIS A 142 4.30 5.15 -10.80
CA HIS A 142 3.86 4.31 -9.69
C HIS A 142 2.48 3.73 -10.00
N GLU A 143 2.37 2.42 -9.87
CA GLU A 143 1.10 1.71 -9.91
C GLU A 143 0.63 1.44 -8.48
N VAL A 144 -0.53 1.98 -8.12
CA VAL A 144 -1.12 1.83 -6.79
C VAL A 144 -2.41 1.02 -6.91
N PRO A 145 -2.41 -0.26 -6.49
CA PRO A 145 -3.64 -1.04 -6.37
C PRO A 145 -4.54 -0.42 -5.31
N ARG A 146 -5.78 -0.09 -5.66
CA ARG A 146 -6.70 0.59 -4.73
C ARG A 146 -7.41 -0.33 -3.75
N ASP A 147 -7.33 -1.62 -3.98
CA ASP A 147 -7.90 -2.68 -3.16
C ASP A 147 -6.88 -3.31 -2.21
N GLN A 148 -5.62 -2.92 -2.33
CA GLN A 148 -4.54 -3.48 -1.53
C GLN A 148 -4.29 -2.60 -0.32
N GLN A 149 -4.51 -3.15 0.86
CA GLN A 149 -4.11 -2.53 2.11
C GLN A 149 -2.64 -2.85 2.36
N PHE A 150 -1.84 -1.82 2.65
CA PHE A 150 -0.47 -1.99 3.12
C PHE A 150 -0.43 -1.86 4.64
N LEU A 151 0.22 -2.81 5.25
CA LEU A 151 0.52 -2.83 6.68
C LEU A 151 1.95 -2.31 6.84
N TYR A 152 2.15 -1.37 7.73
CA TYR A 152 3.47 -0.79 7.99
C TYR A 152 3.91 -1.12 9.40
N GLU A 153 5.18 -1.44 9.55
CA GLU A 153 5.89 -1.47 10.82
C GLU A 153 7.03 -0.46 10.76
N HIS A 154 6.96 0.57 11.58
CA HIS A 154 7.97 1.62 11.64
C HIS A 154 9.02 1.28 12.69
N MET A 155 10.26 1.08 12.26
CA MET A 155 11.40 0.92 13.16
C MET A 155 11.90 2.26 13.67
N ASN A 156 11.82 3.30 12.84
CA ASN A 156 12.09 4.71 13.18
C ASN A 156 11.41 5.63 12.14
N ALA A 157 11.71 6.93 12.17
CA ALA A 157 11.11 7.91 11.27
C ALA A 157 11.42 7.66 9.77
N ASP A 158 12.55 7.03 9.47
CA ASP A 158 13.08 6.91 8.11
C ASP A 158 13.10 5.46 7.57
N TYR A 159 12.84 4.49 8.46
CA TYR A 159 13.00 3.07 8.13
C TYR A 159 11.91 2.20 8.76
N GLY A 160 11.44 1.25 8.00
CA GLY A 160 10.44 0.26 8.44
C GLY A 160 10.22 -0.83 7.42
N PHE A 161 9.29 -1.71 7.72
CA PHE A 161 8.84 -2.79 6.86
C PHE A 161 7.40 -2.56 6.42
N PHE A 162 7.01 -3.16 5.31
CA PHE A 162 5.62 -3.21 4.92
C PHE A 162 5.26 -4.58 4.34
N ALA A 163 4.02 -4.96 4.50
CA ALA A 163 3.41 -6.12 3.87
C ALA A 163 2.07 -5.75 3.24
N SER A 164 1.73 -6.34 2.12
CA SER A 164 0.39 -6.17 1.55
C SER A 164 -0.61 -7.13 2.22
N SER A 165 -1.80 -6.64 2.50
CA SER A 165 -2.91 -7.43 3.04
C SER A 165 -4.04 -7.53 2.04
N ASN A 166 -4.51 -8.75 1.79
CA ASN A 166 -5.68 -9.00 0.97
C ASN A 166 -6.98 -8.93 1.78
N ARG A 167 -6.90 -9.26 3.07
CA ARG A 167 -8.05 -9.31 3.96
C ARG A 167 -7.62 -9.25 5.42
N LEU A 168 -8.31 -8.43 6.20
CA LEU A 168 -8.30 -8.50 7.65
C LEU A 168 -9.16 -9.70 8.09
N ILE A 169 -8.59 -10.61 8.89
CA ILE A 169 -9.27 -11.80 9.42
C ILE A 169 -9.81 -11.48 10.80
N GLU A 170 -8.93 -11.02 11.72
CA GLU A 170 -9.25 -10.65 13.08
C GLU A 170 -8.72 -9.25 13.40
N ASN A 171 -9.45 -8.50 14.23
CA ASN A 171 -9.04 -7.19 14.70
C ASN A 171 -9.79 -6.85 15.99
N PHE A 172 -9.11 -6.87 17.11
CA PHE A 172 -9.70 -6.51 18.40
C PHE A 172 -8.64 -6.09 19.43
N GLN A 173 -9.09 -5.40 20.46
CA GLN A 173 -8.27 -4.98 21.58
C GLN A 173 -8.39 -6.01 22.71
N THR A 174 -7.26 -6.56 23.13
CA THR A 174 -7.17 -7.35 24.37
C THR A 174 -6.89 -6.43 25.56
N PRO A 175 -6.89 -6.93 26.81
CA PRO A 175 -6.44 -6.12 27.95
C PRO A 175 -4.98 -5.68 27.88
N TYR A 176 -4.16 -6.30 27.02
CA TYR A 176 -2.72 -6.11 26.97
C TYR A 176 -2.26 -5.38 25.71
N GLN A 177 -2.89 -5.67 24.55
CA GLN A 177 -2.41 -5.22 23.24
C GLN A 177 -3.52 -5.22 22.20
N HIS A 178 -3.28 -4.52 21.08
CA HIS A 178 -4.15 -4.58 19.92
C HIS A 178 -3.70 -5.73 19.00
N LEU A 179 -4.59 -6.68 18.76
CA LEU A 179 -4.33 -7.88 17.95
C LEU A 179 -4.99 -7.75 16.58
N GLU A 180 -4.21 -8.02 15.54
CA GLU A 180 -4.70 -8.11 14.16
C GLU A 180 -4.15 -9.38 13.49
N VAL A 181 -5.01 -10.07 12.75
CA VAL A 181 -4.60 -11.16 11.85
C VAL A 181 -4.99 -10.82 10.44
N HIS A 182 -4.03 -10.81 9.54
CA HIS A 182 -4.23 -10.47 8.13
C HIS A 182 -3.93 -11.65 7.22
N GLN A 183 -4.73 -11.82 6.17
CA GLN A 183 -4.36 -12.68 5.05
C GLN A 183 -3.48 -11.89 4.09
N THR A 184 -2.27 -12.37 3.87
CA THR A 184 -1.30 -11.77 2.95
C THR A 184 -1.00 -12.69 1.77
N PRO A 185 -0.61 -12.16 0.59
CA PRO A 185 -0.21 -12.98 -0.55
C PRO A 185 1.10 -13.74 -0.32
N GLN A 186 2.08 -13.04 0.30
CA GLN A 186 3.44 -13.52 0.50
C GLN A 186 3.54 -14.48 1.69
N PHE A 187 3.00 -14.06 2.84
CA PHE A 187 3.30 -14.67 4.13
C PHE A 187 2.19 -15.62 4.63
N GLY A 188 1.05 -15.74 3.91
CA GLY A 188 -0.13 -16.43 4.43
C GLY A 188 -0.83 -15.59 5.50
N LYS A 189 -1.24 -16.19 6.61
CA LYS A 189 -1.72 -15.42 7.76
C LYS A 189 -0.53 -14.72 8.41
N LEU A 190 -0.73 -13.46 8.79
CA LEU A 190 0.27 -12.61 9.44
C LEU A 190 -0.36 -12.05 10.72
N LEU A 191 0.23 -12.37 11.87
CA LEU A 191 -0.13 -11.83 13.18
C LEU A 191 0.60 -10.52 13.42
N ARG A 192 -0.15 -9.50 13.87
CA ARG A 192 0.37 -8.22 14.34
C ARG A 192 -0.11 -7.93 15.73
N LEU A 193 0.78 -7.46 16.57
CA LEU A 193 0.48 -6.98 17.92
C LEU A 193 0.95 -5.53 18.04
N ASP A 194 0.05 -4.61 18.39
CA ASP A 194 0.33 -3.18 18.47
C ASP A 194 1.02 -2.61 17.20
N SER A 195 0.60 -3.11 16.02
CA SER A 195 1.15 -2.77 14.71
C SER A 195 2.54 -3.36 14.37
N TYR A 196 3.15 -4.17 15.24
CA TYR A 196 4.39 -4.90 14.96
C TYR A 196 4.09 -6.25 14.31
N PHE A 197 4.91 -6.64 13.33
CA PHE A 197 4.83 -7.97 12.71
C PHE A 197 5.45 -8.99 13.66
N MET A 198 4.64 -9.92 14.14
CA MET A 198 5.09 -10.91 15.13
C MET A 198 5.47 -12.23 14.48
N THR A 199 4.55 -12.83 13.75
CA THR A 199 4.76 -14.13 13.12
C THR A 199 3.89 -14.26 11.87
N SER A 200 4.26 -15.20 10.98
CA SER A 200 3.51 -15.49 9.77
C SER A 200 3.51 -16.97 9.44
N GLU A 201 2.42 -17.45 8.89
CA GLU A 201 2.19 -18.87 8.58
C GLU A 201 3.29 -19.51 7.70
N LYS A 202 3.94 -18.72 6.82
CA LYS A 202 4.92 -19.26 5.89
C LYS A 202 6.39 -19.04 6.28
N GLU A 203 6.68 -18.11 7.19
CA GLU A 203 8.07 -17.74 7.53
C GLU A 203 8.37 -17.83 9.04
N GLU A 204 7.40 -18.24 9.87
CA GLU A 204 7.57 -18.36 11.33
C GLU A 204 8.75 -19.28 11.67
N PHE A 205 8.96 -20.34 10.88
CA PHE A 205 10.01 -21.33 11.12
C PHE A 205 11.42 -20.71 11.15
N VAL A 206 11.67 -19.67 10.35
CA VAL A 206 12.99 -18.99 10.31
C VAL A 206 13.35 -18.43 11.68
N TYR A 207 12.38 -17.80 12.33
CA TYR A 207 12.56 -17.24 13.67
C TYR A 207 12.61 -18.34 14.74
N HIS A 208 11.65 -19.25 14.74
CA HIS A 208 11.50 -20.25 15.78
C HIS A 208 12.63 -21.28 15.77
N GLU A 209 13.03 -21.80 14.59
CA GLU A 209 14.20 -22.68 14.47
C GLU A 209 15.48 -21.99 14.96
N THR A 210 15.68 -20.72 14.57
CA THR A 210 16.88 -19.96 14.96
C THR A 210 16.93 -19.70 16.45
N MET A 211 15.78 -19.50 17.09
CA MET A 211 15.68 -19.25 18.52
C MET A 211 15.85 -20.53 19.34
N VAL A 212 15.27 -21.64 18.91
CA VAL A 212 15.18 -22.88 19.70
C VAL A 212 16.38 -23.78 19.51
N HIS A 213 16.71 -24.13 18.25
CA HIS A 213 17.69 -25.20 18.00
C HIS A 213 19.10 -24.89 18.47
N PRO A 214 19.67 -23.69 18.33
CA PRO A 214 21.00 -23.41 18.84
C PRO A 214 21.13 -23.63 20.35
N ALA A 215 20.10 -23.23 21.10
CA ALA A 215 20.11 -23.39 22.57
C ALA A 215 19.98 -24.86 22.99
N LEU A 216 19.04 -25.60 22.38
CA LEU A 216 18.79 -26.99 22.74
C LEU A 216 19.89 -27.92 22.23
N CYS A 217 20.48 -27.68 21.07
CA CYS A 217 21.61 -28.45 20.55
C CYS A 217 22.91 -28.20 21.35
N ALA A 218 23.04 -27.08 22.04
CA ALA A 218 24.18 -26.82 22.91
C ALA A 218 24.12 -27.59 24.25
N GLN A 219 22.96 -28.18 24.58
CA GLN A 219 22.77 -29.00 25.77
C GLN A 219 22.89 -30.49 25.44
N GLU A 220 23.50 -31.28 26.33
CA GLU A 220 23.70 -32.72 26.14
C GLU A 220 22.38 -33.50 26.08
N ALA A 221 21.42 -33.17 26.95
CA ALA A 221 20.10 -33.80 27.03
C ALA A 221 19.07 -32.86 27.67
N PRO A 222 18.55 -31.89 26.94
CA PRO A 222 17.51 -31.00 27.47
C PRO A 222 16.21 -31.79 27.70
N ARG A 223 15.67 -31.77 28.93
CA ARG A 223 14.45 -32.50 29.32
C ARG A 223 13.28 -31.60 29.62
N HIS A 224 13.55 -30.47 30.26
CA HIS A 224 12.53 -29.54 30.70
C HIS A 224 12.77 -28.19 30.09
N VAL A 225 11.83 -27.67 29.30
CA VAL A 225 11.96 -26.41 28.61
C VAL A 225 10.84 -25.46 29.08
N LEU A 226 11.22 -24.25 29.42
CA LEU A 226 10.31 -23.16 29.73
C LEU A 226 10.34 -22.13 28.59
N ILE A 227 9.17 -21.80 28.05
CA ILE A 227 8.97 -20.76 27.06
C ILE A 227 8.19 -19.63 27.75
N ILE A 228 8.72 -18.41 27.67
CA ILE A 228 8.06 -17.21 28.21
C ILE A 228 7.59 -16.38 27.02
N GLY A 229 6.29 -16.18 26.89
CA GLY A 229 5.62 -15.71 25.68
C GLY A 229 5.42 -16.85 24.68
N GLY A 230 5.27 -16.51 23.38
CA GLY A 230 5.20 -17.50 22.31
C GLY A 230 3.84 -18.24 22.24
N GLY A 231 2.75 -17.54 22.56
CA GLY A 231 1.39 -18.06 22.47
C GLY A 231 0.99 -18.51 21.05
N ASP A 232 1.72 -18.04 20.02
CA ASP A 232 1.59 -18.52 18.64
C ASP A 232 1.99 -19.99 18.43
N GLY A 233 2.66 -20.60 19.43
CA GLY A 233 2.99 -22.02 19.44
C GLY A 233 4.26 -22.42 18.67
N GLY A 234 4.82 -21.57 17.80
CA GLY A 234 5.95 -21.92 16.94
C GLY A 234 7.19 -22.37 17.70
N ALA A 235 7.55 -21.66 18.78
CA ALA A 235 8.67 -22.07 19.63
C ALA A 235 8.40 -23.43 20.30
N ALA A 236 7.19 -23.71 20.73
CA ALA A 236 6.84 -24.99 21.33
C ALA A 236 6.90 -26.14 20.31
N GLU A 237 6.48 -25.89 19.08
CA GLU A 237 6.61 -26.86 17.98
C GLU A 237 8.07 -27.26 17.77
N GLU A 238 8.99 -26.27 17.66
CA GLU A 238 10.41 -26.54 17.45
C GLU A 238 11.05 -27.25 18.65
N VAL A 239 10.68 -26.91 19.88
CA VAL A 239 11.16 -27.59 21.09
C VAL A 239 10.76 -29.07 21.09
N LEU A 240 9.54 -29.39 20.68
CA LEU A 240 9.01 -30.77 20.65
C LEU A 240 9.69 -31.66 19.58
N LYS A 241 10.41 -31.09 18.64
CA LYS A 241 11.23 -31.85 17.68
C LYS A 241 12.48 -32.47 18.32
N HIS A 242 12.87 -32.06 19.54
CA HIS A 242 14.01 -32.61 20.26
C HIS A 242 13.61 -33.85 21.08
N PRO A 243 14.16 -35.04 20.77
CA PRO A 243 13.68 -36.30 21.35
C PRO A 243 13.99 -36.49 22.83
N THR A 244 14.85 -35.66 23.40
CA THR A 244 15.21 -35.70 24.82
C THR A 244 14.26 -34.87 25.69
N VAL A 245 13.44 -34.02 25.08
CA VAL A 245 12.52 -33.14 25.79
C VAL A 245 11.35 -33.98 26.33
N GLU A 246 11.15 -33.91 27.65
CA GLU A 246 10.07 -34.60 28.36
C GLU A 246 8.90 -33.68 28.68
N THR A 247 9.18 -32.41 28.97
CA THR A 247 8.14 -31.41 29.29
C THR A 247 8.47 -30.06 28.67
N VAL A 248 7.43 -29.42 28.15
CA VAL A 248 7.46 -28.01 27.72
C VAL A 248 6.42 -27.28 28.58
N THR A 249 6.87 -26.17 29.19
CA THR A 249 5.98 -25.26 29.91
C THR A 249 5.99 -23.92 29.16
N LEU A 250 4.84 -23.51 28.66
CA LEU A 250 4.66 -22.22 27.99
C LEU A 250 3.86 -21.30 28.91
N ILE A 251 4.32 -20.07 29.08
CA ILE A 251 3.65 -19.03 29.86
C ILE A 251 3.39 -17.85 28.93
N GLU A 252 2.13 -17.69 28.54
CA GLU A 252 1.67 -16.56 27.73
C GLU A 252 0.85 -15.61 28.61
N LEU A 253 1.07 -14.29 28.41
CA LEU A 253 0.34 -13.25 29.14
C LEU A 253 -1.07 -13.03 28.57
N ASP A 254 -1.18 -13.12 27.25
CA ASP A 254 -2.39 -12.80 26.50
C ASP A 254 -3.00 -14.07 25.91
N GLU A 255 -4.07 -14.56 26.56
CA GLU A 255 -4.79 -15.77 26.12
C GLU A 255 -5.23 -15.69 24.65
N ALA A 256 -5.55 -14.48 24.16
CA ALA A 256 -5.99 -14.27 22.79
C ALA A 256 -4.90 -14.53 21.73
N VAL A 257 -3.64 -14.65 22.12
CA VAL A 257 -2.55 -15.04 21.21
C VAL A 257 -2.47 -16.56 21.06
N ILE A 258 -3.05 -17.31 22.01
CA ILE A 258 -3.09 -18.78 21.99
C ILE A 258 -4.27 -19.30 21.15
N ASP A 259 -5.40 -18.58 21.16
CA ASP A 259 -6.65 -18.93 20.46
C ASP A 259 -6.56 -18.67 18.93
#